data_70e6b65d72ca4c0733ee31b2db055df4
#
_entry.id   70e6b65d72ca4c0733ee31b2db055df4
#
_cell.length_a   1.000
_cell.length_b   1.000
_cell.length_c   1.000
_cell.angle_alpha   90.00
_cell.angle_beta   90.00
_cell.angle_gamma   90.00
#
_symmetry.space_group_name_H-M   'P 1'
#
loop_
_entity.id
_entity.type
_entity.pdbx_description
1 polymer ?
#
loop_
_entity_poly.entity_id
_entity_poly.type
_entity_poly.pdbx_seq_one_letter_code
_entity_poly.pdbx_strand_id
1 'polypeptide(L)' 'MHESDTYQAILDEGQEKHAKKVILLLGEKSFGAPDESIKHRLAGITDLERLDRMILQAVTATSWQEILDTP' A
#
# COMPACT_ATOMS: atom_id res chain seq x y z
N MET A 1 -5.24 28.72 6.90
CA MET A 1 -6.28 27.71 7.13
C MET A 1 -6.61 26.94 5.88
N HIS A 2 -6.93 27.64 4.82
CA HIS A 2 -7.22 26.98 3.54
C HIS A 2 -6.02 26.25 2.98
N GLU A 3 -4.84 26.77 3.26
CA GLU A 3 -3.59 26.13 2.85
C GLU A 3 -3.40 24.78 3.55
N SER A 4 -3.89 24.68 4.78
CA SER A 4 -3.82 23.42 5.52
C SER A 4 -4.57 22.30 4.84
N ASP A 5 -5.77 22.61 4.33
CA ASP A 5 -6.60 21.60 3.68
C ASP A 5 -5.95 21.11 2.40
N THR A 6 -5.42 22.02 1.60
CA THR A 6 -4.72 21.67 0.37
C THR A 6 -3.47 20.86 0.67
N TYR A 7 -2.75 21.27 1.71
CA TYR A 7 -1.53 20.60 2.12
C TYR A 7 -1.82 19.17 2.60
N GLN A 8 -2.90 18.98 3.34
CA GLN A 8 -3.33 17.67 3.81
C GLN A 8 -3.65 16.75 2.63
N ALA A 9 -4.34 17.26 1.61
CA ALA A 9 -4.67 16.46 0.45
C ALA A 9 -3.41 15.98 -0.28
N ILE A 10 -2.42 16.85 -0.42
CA ILE A 10 -1.15 16.50 -1.05
C ILE A 10 -0.41 15.47 -0.23
N LEU A 11 -0.40 15.63 1.09
CA LEU A 11 0.25 14.67 1.98
C LEU A 11 -0.44 13.31 1.92
N ASP A 12 -1.76 13.30 1.87
CA ASP A 12 -2.52 12.05 1.80
C ASP A 12 -2.20 11.29 0.53
N GLU A 13 -2.11 11.98 -0.60
CA GLU A 13 -1.70 11.35 -1.86
C GLU A 13 -0.27 10.80 -1.78
N GLY A 14 0.63 11.57 -1.20
CA GLY A 14 2.01 11.15 -1.02
C GLY A 14 2.11 9.94 -0.12
N GLN A 15 1.34 9.90 0.97
CA GLN A 15 1.33 8.78 1.89
C GLN A 15 0.77 7.52 1.24
N GLU A 16 -0.27 7.66 0.43
CA GLU A 16 -0.86 6.54 -0.29
C GLU A 16 0.16 5.92 -1.25
N LYS A 17 0.81 6.74 -2.05
CA LYS A 17 1.83 6.27 -2.98
C LYS A 17 3.00 5.64 -2.24
N HIS A 18 3.43 6.25 -1.15
CA HIS A 18 4.53 5.74 -0.36
C HIS A 18 4.17 4.39 0.28
N ALA A 19 2.98 4.28 0.83
CA ALA A 19 2.52 3.04 1.43
C ALA A 19 2.50 1.90 0.41
N LYS A 20 1.99 2.16 -0.78
CA LYS A 20 1.97 1.17 -1.86
C LYS A 20 3.39 0.76 -2.25
N LYS A 21 4.30 1.71 -2.32
CA LYS A 21 5.70 1.45 -2.63
C LYS A 21 6.34 0.56 -1.57
N VAL A 22 6.07 0.84 -0.30
CA VAL A 22 6.61 0.04 0.81
C VAL A 22 6.07 -1.39 0.73
N ILE A 23 4.77 -1.55 0.47
CA ILE A 23 4.15 -2.86 0.33
C ILE A 23 4.82 -3.65 -0.81
N LEU A 24 5.02 -3.00 -1.95
CA LEU A 24 5.67 -3.63 -3.09
C LEU A 24 7.10 -4.06 -2.76
N LEU A 25 7.85 -3.19 -2.10
CA LEU A 25 9.23 -3.50 -1.73
C LEU A 25 9.31 -4.67 -0.76
N LEU A 26 8.46 -4.67 0.26
CA LEU A 26 8.45 -5.74 1.24
C LEU A 26 8.04 -7.07 0.61
N GLY A 27 7.00 -7.06 -0.19
CA GLY A 27 6.53 -8.26 -0.85
C GLY A 27 7.52 -8.76 -1.90
N GLU A 28 8.10 -7.87 -2.65
CA GLU A 28 9.11 -8.23 -3.65
C GLU A 28 10.31 -8.92 -3.02
N LYS A 29 10.71 -8.46 -1.86
CA LYS A 29 11.81 -9.04 -1.12
C LYS A 29 11.49 -10.43 -0.60
N SER A 30 10.23 -10.66 -0.22
CA SER A 30 9.79 -11.93 0.37
C SER A 30 9.27 -12.94 -0.66
N PHE A 31 8.57 -12.45 -1.68
CA PHE A 31 7.85 -13.32 -2.64
C PHE A 31 8.31 -13.14 -4.07
N GLY A 32 9.21 -12.21 -4.34
CA GLY A 32 9.60 -11.86 -5.70
C GLY A 32 8.68 -10.80 -6.29
N ALA A 33 8.93 -10.44 -7.55
CA ALA A 33 8.19 -9.37 -8.22
C ALA A 33 6.71 -9.73 -8.35
N PRO A 34 5.79 -8.78 -8.07
CA PRO A 34 4.37 -9.02 -8.23
C PRO A 34 3.99 -9.08 -9.71
N ASP A 35 2.96 -9.87 -10.03
CA ASP A 35 2.44 -9.91 -11.39
C ASP A 35 1.51 -8.71 -11.66
N GLU A 36 1.04 -8.60 -12.89
CA GLU A 36 0.16 -7.49 -13.30
C GLU A 36 -1.13 -7.45 -12.48
N SER A 37 -1.68 -8.61 -12.18
CA SER A 37 -2.91 -8.73 -11.40
C SER A 37 -2.75 -8.14 -10.01
N ILE A 38 -1.65 -8.45 -9.35
CA ILE A 38 -1.34 -7.96 -8.01
C ILE A 38 -1.14 -6.44 -8.03
N LYS A 39 -0.37 -5.95 -9.00
CA LYS A 39 -0.14 -4.52 -9.15
C LYS A 39 -1.45 -3.77 -9.38
N HIS A 40 -2.31 -4.34 -10.20
CA HIS A 40 -3.59 -3.72 -10.52
C HIS A 40 -4.51 -3.64 -9.30
N ARG A 41 -4.58 -4.71 -8.53
CA ARG A 41 -5.37 -4.75 -7.30
C ARG A 41 -4.85 -3.73 -6.28
N LEU A 42 -3.55 -3.68 -6.10
CA LEU A 42 -2.94 -2.74 -5.18
C LEU A 42 -3.18 -1.29 -5.61
N ALA A 43 -3.06 -1.01 -6.89
CA ALA A 43 -3.29 0.33 -7.42
C ALA A 43 -4.72 0.83 -7.16
N GLY A 44 -5.69 -0.09 -7.08
CA GLY A 44 -7.08 0.26 -6.80
C GLY A 44 -7.39 0.54 -5.34
N ILE A 45 -6.46 0.27 -4.43
CA ILE A 45 -6.68 0.50 -3.01
C ILE A 45 -6.32 1.95 -2.69
N THR A 46 -7.28 2.70 -2.16
CA THR A 46 -7.08 4.11 -1.84
C THR A 46 -7.21 4.42 -0.35
N ASP A 47 -7.57 3.43 0.46
CA ASP A 47 -7.75 3.59 1.90
C ASP A 47 -6.41 3.47 2.62
N LEU A 48 -5.92 4.58 3.18
CA LEU A 48 -4.66 4.64 3.89
C LEU A 48 -4.62 3.69 5.09
N GLU A 49 -5.71 3.60 5.83
CA GLU A 49 -5.77 2.70 6.99
C GLU A 49 -5.59 1.26 6.58
N ARG A 50 -6.21 0.89 5.47
CA ARG A 50 -6.05 -0.44 4.93
C ARG A 50 -4.62 -0.69 4.46
N LEU A 51 -4.02 0.30 3.80
CA LEU A 51 -2.64 0.20 3.35
C LEU A 51 -1.68 0.05 4.54
N ASP A 52 -1.92 0.77 5.62
CA ASP A 52 -1.13 0.62 6.83
C ASP A 52 -1.21 -0.80 7.40
N ARG A 53 -2.41 -1.36 7.45
CA ARG A 53 -2.60 -2.74 7.91
C ARG A 53 -1.91 -3.73 6.98
N MET A 54 -1.94 -3.45 5.68
CA MET A 54 -1.28 -4.29 4.69
C MET A 54 0.24 -4.26 4.86
N ILE A 55 0.80 -3.12 5.23
CA ILE A 55 2.23 -3.01 5.52
C ILE A 55 2.59 -3.90 6.71
N LEU A 56 1.80 -3.83 7.78
CA LEU A 56 2.02 -4.67 8.94
C LEU A 56 1.87 -6.14 8.60
N GLN A 57 0.89 -6.48 7.79
CA GLN A 57 0.68 -7.85 7.35
C GLN A 57 1.83 -8.35 6.48
N ALA A 58 2.39 -7.47 5.67
CA ALA A 58 3.50 -7.83 4.78
C ALA A 58 4.72 -8.35 5.53
N VAL A 59 4.90 -7.93 6.77
CA VAL A 59 6.04 -8.38 7.60
C VAL A 59 5.93 -9.87 7.91
N THR A 60 4.72 -10.38 8.09
CA THR A 60 4.47 -11.77 8.47
C THR A 60 3.78 -12.59 7.40
N ALA A 61 3.32 -11.97 6.32
CA ALA A 61 2.64 -12.66 5.24
C ALA A 61 3.56 -13.64 4.53
N THR A 62 2.99 -14.71 4.01
CA THR A 62 3.73 -15.73 3.26
C THR A 62 3.45 -15.64 1.75
N SER A 63 2.55 -14.76 1.33
CA SER A 63 2.24 -14.58 -0.08
C SER A 63 1.63 -13.20 -0.32
N TRP A 64 1.64 -12.78 -1.58
CA TRP A 64 0.99 -11.53 -1.99
C TRP A 64 -0.50 -11.53 -1.67
N GLN A 65 -1.14 -12.69 -1.82
CA GLN A 65 -2.56 -12.83 -1.57
C GLN A 65 -2.92 -12.48 -0.13
N GLU A 66 -2.12 -12.92 0.83
CA GLU A 66 -2.35 -12.61 2.23
C GLU A 66 -2.33 -11.11 2.49
N ILE A 67 -1.40 -10.40 1.85
CA ILE A 67 -1.32 -8.96 1.98
C ILE A 67 -2.57 -8.31 1.40
N LEU A 68 -2.97 -8.72 0.20
CA LEU A 68 -4.13 -8.14 -0.48
C LEU A 68 -5.45 -8.45 0.20
N ASP A 69 -5.53 -9.57 0.90
CA ASP A 69 -6.73 -9.98 1.62
C ASP A 69 -6.91 -9.24 2.96
N THR A 70 -5.92 -8.47 3.38
CA THR A 70 -6.02 -7.68 4.61
C THR A 70 -7.15 -6.64 4.48
N PRO A 71 -8.11 -6.62 5.39
CA PRO A 71 -9.25 -5.70 5.31
C PRO A 71 -8.86 -4.25 5.58
#